data_a6fb42baccb8409c2c5028831ca7ca2e
#
_entry.id   a6fb42baccb8409c2c5028831ca7ca2e
#
_cell.length_a   1.000
_cell.length_b   1.000
_cell.length_c   1.000
_cell.angle_alpha   90.00
_cell.angle_beta   90.00
_cell.angle_gamma   90.00
#
_symmetry.space_group_name_H-M   'P 1'
#
loop_
_entity.id
_entity.type
_entity.pdbx_description
1 polymer ?
#
loop_
_entity_poly.entity_id
_entity_poly.type
_entity_poly.pdbx_seq_one_letter_code
_entity_poly.pdbx_strand_id
1 'polypeptide(L)'
;MRKLSKNRSAVHDLVKASTLQSSRHLLEMALRGAVVEWRWENKGGKKRKILSGAISEIDNLMNNQGLDADDIINQLHDIIVGRRLSLPDTIKSDMLEALAICDTSIRRSTYARIHFENFLHKVAKSGKRHGLAFG
;
A
#
# COMPACT_ATOMS: atom_id res chain seq x y z
N MET A 1 -0.14 -3.67 36.35
CA MET A 1 0.73 -3.12 35.32
C MET A 1 1.16 -4.13 34.25
N ARG A 2 1.49 -5.35 34.59
CA ARG A 2 1.85 -6.38 33.61
C ARG A 2 0.73 -6.73 32.62
N LYS A 3 -0.54 -6.71 33.07
CA LYS A 3 -1.71 -7.00 32.22
C LYS A 3 -1.95 -5.92 31.17
N LEU A 4 -1.74 -4.65 31.50
CA LEU A 4 -1.88 -3.54 30.57
C LEU A 4 -0.80 -3.55 29.49
N SER A 5 0.43 -3.92 29.86
CA SER A 5 1.55 -4.05 28.91
C SER A 5 1.30 -5.18 27.90
N LYS A 6 0.81 -6.35 28.36
CA LYS A 6 0.47 -7.47 27.48
C LYS A 6 -0.69 -7.13 26.55
N ASN A 7 -1.71 -6.43 27.02
CA ASN A 7 -2.86 -6.05 26.19
C ASN A 7 -2.48 -5.05 25.11
N ARG A 8 -1.62 -4.09 25.43
CA ARG A 8 -1.11 -3.13 24.44
C ARG A 8 -0.30 -3.83 23.35
N SER A 9 0.56 -4.76 23.73
CA SER A 9 1.37 -5.53 22.78
C SER A 9 0.50 -6.38 21.87
N ALA A 10 -0.51 -7.08 22.43
CA ALA A 10 -1.42 -7.91 21.65
C ALA A 10 -2.26 -7.08 20.65
N VAL A 11 -2.76 -5.91 21.08
CA VAL A 11 -3.53 -5.01 20.22
C VAL A 11 -2.64 -4.45 19.12
N HIS A 12 -1.41 -4.05 19.46
CA HIS A 12 -0.44 -3.55 18.48
C HIS A 12 -0.11 -4.61 17.42
N ASP A 13 0.09 -5.85 17.83
CA ASP A 13 0.38 -6.97 16.94
C ASP A 13 -0.80 -7.29 16.01
N LEU A 14 -2.03 -7.21 16.52
CA LEU A 14 -3.24 -7.40 15.70
C LEU A 14 -3.40 -6.30 14.65
N VAL A 15 -3.20 -5.04 15.03
CA VAL A 15 -3.26 -3.90 14.12
C VAL A 15 -2.17 -4.02 13.06
N LYS A 16 -0.95 -4.37 13.46
CA LYS A 16 0.16 -4.56 12.54
C LYS A 16 -0.12 -5.68 11.53
N ALA A 17 -0.66 -6.81 11.99
CA ALA A 17 -1.01 -7.92 11.09
C ALA A 17 -2.08 -7.52 10.07
N SER A 18 -3.11 -6.80 10.50
CA SER A 18 -4.19 -6.31 9.63
C SER A 18 -3.66 -5.32 8.60
N THR A 19 -2.84 -4.36 9.02
CA THR A 19 -2.28 -3.34 8.12
C THR A 19 -1.26 -3.92 7.15
N LEU A 20 -0.48 -4.95 7.56
CA LEU A 20 0.43 -5.66 6.66
C LEU A 20 -0.34 -6.37 5.54
N GLN A 21 -1.48 -6.96 5.85
CA GLN A 21 -2.32 -7.60 4.84
C GLN A 21 -2.86 -6.57 3.84
N SER A 22 -3.29 -5.42 4.32
CA SER A 22 -3.73 -4.31 3.45
C SER A 22 -2.59 -3.79 2.59
N SER A 23 -1.40 -3.65 3.14
CA SER A 23 -0.21 -3.21 2.42
C SER A 23 0.20 -4.22 1.33
N ARG A 24 0.13 -5.50 1.63
CA ARG A 24 0.36 -6.56 0.65
C ARG A 24 -0.68 -6.50 -0.47
N HIS A 25 -1.94 -6.34 -0.12
CA HIS A 25 -3.04 -6.27 -1.08
C HIS A 25 -2.88 -5.09 -2.04
N LEU A 26 -2.52 -3.92 -1.52
CA LEU A 26 -2.31 -2.74 -2.38
C LEU A 26 -1.16 -2.94 -3.37
N LEU A 27 -0.10 -3.63 -2.98
CA LEU A 27 1.00 -3.95 -3.88
C LEU A 27 0.56 -4.92 -4.98
N GLU A 28 -0.22 -5.93 -4.65
CA GLU A 28 -0.78 -6.88 -5.62
C GLU A 28 -1.68 -6.14 -6.62
N MET A 29 -2.53 -5.24 -6.15
CA MET A 29 -3.39 -4.43 -7.00
C MET A 29 -2.57 -3.54 -7.94
N ALA A 30 -1.55 -2.87 -7.42
CA ALA A 30 -0.68 -2.00 -8.21
C ALA A 30 0.05 -2.79 -9.30
N LEU A 31 0.58 -3.97 -8.96
CA LEU A 31 1.26 -4.84 -9.93
C LEU A 31 0.36 -5.24 -11.09
N ARG A 32 -0.94 -5.36 -10.85
CA ARG A 32 -1.94 -5.67 -11.88
C ARG A 32 -2.38 -4.43 -12.65
N GLY A 33 -1.91 -3.26 -12.29
CA GLY A 33 -2.29 -2.00 -12.91
C GLY A 33 -3.49 -1.30 -12.26
N ALA A 34 -4.01 -1.84 -11.18
CA ALA A 34 -5.18 -1.30 -10.50
C ALA A 34 -4.77 -0.25 -9.45
N VAL A 35 -4.22 0.87 -9.91
CA VAL A 35 -3.75 1.96 -9.03
C VAL A 35 -4.89 2.90 -8.69
N VAL A 36 -5.50 3.49 -9.70
CA VAL A 36 -6.65 4.39 -9.53
C VAL A 36 -7.81 3.79 -10.32
N GLU A 37 -8.82 3.37 -9.59
CA GLU A 37 -10.03 2.80 -10.18
C GLU A 37 -11.24 3.42 -9.54
N TRP A 38 -12.36 3.43 -10.26
CA TRP A 38 -13.63 3.92 -9.78
C TRP A 38 -14.66 2.81 -9.91
N ARG A 39 -15.49 2.65 -8.89
CA ARG A 39 -16.60 1.71 -8.92
C ARG A 39 -17.87 2.40 -8.45
N TRP A 40 -19.02 1.89 -8.90
CA TRP A 40 -20.29 2.36 -8.45
C TRP A 40 -20.71 1.63 -7.18
N GLU A 41 -21.16 2.38 -6.21
CA GLU A 41 -21.71 1.85 -4.96
C GLU A 41 -23.16 2.32 -4.84
N ASN A 42 -24.05 1.38 -4.50
CA ASN A 42 -25.45 1.68 -4.24
C ASN A 42 -25.65 1.72 -2.72
N LYS A 43 -25.84 2.91 -2.18
CA LYS A 43 -26.02 3.13 -0.75
C LYS A 43 -27.29 3.95 -0.51
N GLY A 44 -28.29 3.34 0.15
CA GLY A 44 -29.56 4.03 0.42
C GLY A 44 -30.35 4.45 -0.81
N GLY A 45 -30.31 3.65 -1.88
CA GLY A 45 -31.01 3.93 -3.13
C GLY A 45 -30.32 4.94 -4.04
N LYS A 46 -29.17 5.49 -3.63
CA LYS A 46 -28.38 6.41 -4.45
C LYS A 46 -27.12 5.71 -4.97
N LYS A 47 -26.90 5.81 -6.27
CA LYS A 47 -25.65 5.34 -6.89
C LYS A 47 -24.58 6.41 -6.73
N ARG A 48 -23.45 6.01 -6.18
CA ARG A 48 -22.32 6.91 -5.93
C ARG A 48 -21.05 6.28 -6.48
N LYS A 49 -20.23 7.10 -7.14
CA LYS A 49 -18.93 6.66 -7.65
C LYS A 49 -17.89 6.80 -6.53
N ILE A 50 -17.24 5.70 -6.19
CA ILE A 50 -16.22 5.69 -5.14
C ILE A 50 -14.88 5.28 -5.71
N LEU A 51 -13.82 5.81 -5.11
CA LEU A 51 -12.46 5.47 -5.46
C LEU A 51 -12.14 4.05 -4.97
N SER A 52 -11.60 3.24 -5.85
CA SER A 52 -11.06 1.92 -5.53
C SER A 52 -9.67 1.79 -6.12
N GLY A 53 -9.01 0.65 -5.93
CA GLY A 53 -7.65 0.48 -6.39
C GLY A 53 -6.63 0.68 -5.27
N ALA A 54 -5.36 0.57 -5.62
CA ALA A 54 -4.27 0.60 -4.63
C ALA A 54 -4.20 1.93 -3.86
N ILE A 55 -4.51 3.05 -4.53
CA ILE A 55 -4.47 4.36 -3.85
C ILE A 55 -5.54 4.48 -2.77
N SER A 56 -6.68 3.84 -2.94
CA SER A 56 -7.72 3.84 -1.91
C SER A 56 -7.29 3.08 -0.66
N GLU A 57 -6.44 2.06 -0.81
CA GLU A 57 -5.87 1.36 0.34
C GLU A 57 -4.86 2.22 1.08
N ILE A 58 -4.09 3.06 0.37
CA ILE A 58 -3.22 4.05 1.01
C ILE A 58 -4.07 5.03 1.83
N ASP A 59 -5.14 5.54 1.26
CA ASP A 59 -6.05 6.45 1.97
C ASP A 59 -6.64 5.78 3.22
N ASN A 60 -7.00 4.50 3.13
CA ASN A 60 -7.51 3.73 4.26
C ASN A 60 -6.45 3.57 5.36
N LEU A 61 -5.22 3.22 5.01
CA LEU A 61 -4.14 3.06 5.97
C LEU A 61 -3.83 4.36 6.71
N MET A 62 -3.80 5.48 6.00
CA MET A 62 -3.48 6.79 6.60
C MET A 62 -4.65 7.36 7.40
N ASN A 63 -5.86 7.35 6.83
CA ASN A 63 -6.99 8.07 7.39
C ASN A 63 -7.82 7.22 8.37
N ASN A 64 -7.94 5.93 8.13
CA ASN A 64 -8.77 5.05 8.94
C ASN A 64 -7.97 4.21 9.93
N GLN A 65 -6.76 3.78 9.54
CA GLN A 65 -5.91 2.93 10.38
C GLN A 65 -4.88 3.73 11.17
N GLY A 66 -4.73 5.02 10.86
CA GLY A 66 -3.86 5.92 11.60
C GLY A 66 -2.36 5.70 11.39
N LEU A 67 -1.96 5.06 10.30
CA LEU A 67 -0.55 4.90 9.98
C LEU A 67 0.01 6.21 9.41
N ASP A 68 1.22 6.57 9.83
CA ASP A 68 1.92 7.65 9.17
C ASP A 68 2.69 7.13 7.94
N ALA A 69 3.27 8.05 7.17
CA ALA A 69 3.96 7.71 5.94
C ALA A 69 5.15 6.78 6.18
N ASP A 70 5.90 6.99 7.27
CA ASP A 70 7.06 6.15 7.62
C ASP A 70 6.63 4.72 7.92
N ASP A 71 5.53 4.53 8.62
CA ASP A 71 4.97 3.21 8.91
C ASP A 71 4.64 2.46 7.61
N ILE A 72 4.01 3.16 6.66
CA ILE A 72 3.64 2.56 5.38
C ILE A 72 4.88 2.19 4.57
N ILE A 73 5.86 3.08 4.49
CA ILE A 73 7.13 2.82 3.80
C ILE A 73 7.81 1.58 4.37
N ASN A 74 7.90 1.49 5.70
CA ASN A 74 8.54 0.36 6.36
C ASN A 74 7.80 -0.96 6.09
N GLN A 75 6.47 -0.94 6.12
CA GLN A 75 5.66 -2.13 5.81
C GLN A 75 5.83 -2.57 4.36
N LEU A 76 5.80 -1.63 3.42
CA LEU A 76 6.00 -1.93 2.01
C LEU A 76 7.39 -2.52 1.76
N HIS A 77 8.42 -1.95 2.38
CA HIS A 77 9.78 -2.48 2.29
C HIS A 77 9.86 -3.92 2.78
N ASP A 78 9.33 -4.19 3.96
CA ASP A 78 9.36 -5.53 4.56
C ASP A 78 8.64 -6.56 3.69
N ILE A 79 7.53 -6.17 3.06
CA ILE A 79 6.79 -7.06 2.17
C ILE A 79 7.58 -7.34 0.90
N ILE A 80 8.17 -6.31 0.29
CA ILE A 80 8.91 -6.45 -0.97
C ILE A 80 10.14 -7.33 -0.79
N VAL A 81 10.92 -7.10 0.27
CA VAL A 81 12.14 -7.89 0.53
C VAL A 81 11.85 -9.27 1.12
N GLY A 82 10.67 -9.46 1.68
CA GLY A 82 10.26 -10.70 2.31
C GLY A 82 9.83 -11.75 1.30
N ARG A 83 9.48 -12.94 1.83
CA ARG A 83 9.03 -14.08 1.00
C ARG A 83 7.53 -14.07 0.73
N ARG A 84 6.81 -13.08 1.24
CA ARG A 84 5.35 -12.99 1.13
C ARG A 84 4.85 -12.71 -0.27
N LEU A 85 5.67 -12.01 -1.07
CA LEU A 85 5.40 -11.80 -2.48
C LEU A 85 6.37 -12.66 -3.29
N SER A 86 5.82 -13.61 -4.03
CA SER A 86 6.61 -14.45 -4.93
C SER A 86 6.77 -13.71 -6.26
N LEU A 87 7.82 -12.92 -6.36
CA LEU A 87 8.10 -12.08 -7.53
C LEU A 87 9.52 -12.30 -8.03
N PRO A 88 9.74 -12.16 -9.34
CA PRO A 88 11.11 -12.13 -9.89
C PRO A 88 11.94 -11.01 -9.27
N ASP A 89 13.24 -11.22 -9.15
CA ASP A 89 14.17 -10.25 -8.56
C ASP A 89 14.18 -8.93 -9.33
N THR A 90 13.96 -8.95 -10.64
CA THR A 90 13.89 -7.75 -11.47
C THR A 90 12.74 -6.84 -11.05
N ILE A 91 11.56 -7.42 -10.76
CA ILE A 91 10.41 -6.65 -10.30
C ILE A 91 10.66 -6.12 -8.89
N LYS A 92 11.19 -6.96 -8.00
CA LYS A 92 11.54 -6.52 -6.63
C LYS A 92 12.53 -5.36 -6.65
N SER A 93 13.52 -5.41 -7.53
CA SER A 93 14.49 -4.34 -7.70
C SER A 93 13.82 -3.04 -8.15
N ASP A 94 12.93 -3.11 -9.14
CA ASP A 94 12.18 -1.95 -9.59
C ASP A 94 11.32 -1.35 -8.48
N MET A 95 10.68 -2.21 -7.70
CA MET A 95 9.83 -1.77 -6.57
C MET A 95 10.65 -1.10 -5.47
N LEU A 96 11.82 -1.66 -5.14
CA LEU A 96 12.70 -1.08 -4.12
C LEU A 96 13.25 0.27 -4.56
N GLU A 97 13.63 0.41 -5.83
CA GLU A 97 14.07 1.70 -6.38
C GLU A 97 12.95 2.75 -6.30
N ALA A 98 11.74 2.36 -6.70
CA ALA A 98 10.58 3.24 -6.63
C ALA A 98 10.25 3.64 -5.19
N LEU A 99 10.39 2.69 -4.25
CA LEU A 99 10.13 2.96 -2.83
C LEU A 99 11.18 3.92 -2.24
N ALA A 100 12.44 3.76 -2.62
CA ALA A 100 13.51 4.67 -2.18
C ALA A 100 13.26 6.10 -2.65
N ILE A 101 12.81 6.28 -3.88
CA ILE A 101 12.43 7.59 -4.41
C ILE A 101 11.24 8.17 -3.64
N CYS A 102 10.24 7.33 -3.36
CA CYS A 102 9.07 7.72 -2.59
C CYS A 102 9.47 8.19 -1.19
N ASP A 103 10.29 7.44 -0.48
CA ASP A 103 10.78 7.78 0.86
C ASP A 103 11.50 9.13 0.88
N THR A 104 12.44 9.33 -0.05
CA THR A 104 13.19 10.58 -0.16
C THR A 104 12.26 11.76 -0.47
N SER A 105 11.30 11.56 -1.36
CA SER A 105 10.35 12.60 -1.76
C SER A 105 9.42 13.00 -0.63
N ILE A 106 8.94 12.03 0.15
CA ILE A 106 8.06 12.28 1.30
C ILE A 106 8.79 13.13 2.35
N ARG A 107 10.06 12.86 2.61
CA ARG A 107 10.85 13.62 3.59
C ARG A 107 11.01 15.09 3.22
N ARG A 108 10.88 15.44 1.94
CA ARG A 108 11.01 16.81 1.43
C ARG A 108 9.67 17.46 1.16
N SER A 109 8.56 16.79 1.45
CA SER A 109 7.22 17.24 1.08
C SER A 109 6.29 17.16 2.28
N THR A 110 5.27 18.01 2.27
CA THR A 110 4.20 17.95 3.27
C THR A 110 3.03 17.10 2.83
N TYR A 111 3.02 16.61 1.57
CA TYR A 111 1.90 15.86 1.02
C TYR A 111 2.35 14.48 0.55
N ALA A 112 2.31 13.53 1.47
CA ALA A 112 2.81 12.17 1.24
C ALA A 112 2.01 11.40 0.17
N ARG A 113 0.70 11.62 0.06
CA ARG A 113 -0.19 10.87 -0.81
C ARG A 113 0.25 10.89 -2.29
N ILE A 114 0.70 12.05 -2.77
CA ILE A 114 1.12 12.19 -4.17
C ILE A 114 2.36 11.34 -4.48
N HIS A 115 3.22 11.17 -3.50
CA HIS A 115 4.43 10.36 -3.65
C HIS A 115 4.11 8.87 -3.60
N PHE A 116 3.14 8.45 -2.79
CA PHE A 116 2.63 7.08 -2.81
C PHE A 116 1.95 6.77 -4.14
N GLU A 117 1.17 7.71 -4.66
CA GLU A 117 0.53 7.56 -5.97
C GLU A 117 1.56 7.34 -7.07
N ASN A 118 2.61 8.15 -7.09
CA ASN A 118 3.72 7.99 -8.03
C ASN A 118 4.42 6.63 -7.87
N PHE A 119 4.66 6.21 -6.64
CA PHE A 119 5.23 4.89 -6.33
C PHE A 119 4.37 3.78 -6.92
N LEU A 120 3.07 3.81 -6.67
CA LEU A 120 2.14 2.78 -7.14
C LEU A 120 2.08 2.73 -8.67
N HIS A 121 2.13 3.86 -9.36
CA HIS A 121 2.20 3.89 -10.82
C HIS A 121 3.49 3.29 -11.36
N LYS A 122 4.62 3.49 -10.68
CA LYS A 122 5.89 2.86 -11.06
C LYS A 122 5.84 1.35 -10.86
N VAL A 123 5.21 0.89 -9.79
CA VAL A 123 4.98 -0.55 -9.55
C VAL A 123 4.11 -1.14 -10.65
N ALA A 124 3.04 -0.45 -11.03
CA ALA A 124 2.16 -0.88 -12.12
C ALA A 124 2.92 -0.97 -13.45
N LYS A 125 3.78 0.00 -13.71
CA LYS A 125 4.61 0.02 -14.92
C LYS A 125 5.56 -1.17 -14.97
N SER A 126 6.19 -1.50 -13.85
CA SER A 126 7.06 -2.67 -13.73
C SER A 126 6.28 -3.97 -13.93
N GLY A 127 5.11 -4.07 -13.31
CA GLY A 127 4.23 -5.24 -13.50
C GLY A 127 3.84 -5.43 -14.95
N LYS A 128 3.46 -4.36 -15.63
CA LYS A 128 3.10 -4.41 -17.05
C LYS A 128 4.28 -4.85 -17.92
N ARG A 129 5.47 -4.30 -17.66
CA ARG A 129 6.70 -4.63 -18.40
C ARG A 129 7.03 -6.11 -18.29
N HIS A 130 6.74 -6.73 -17.15
CA HIS A 130 7.04 -8.14 -16.87
C HIS A 130 5.84 -9.07 -17.08
N GLY A 131 4.76 -8.58 -17.69
CA GLY A 131 3.60 -9.39 -18.04
C GLY A 131 2.65 -9.72 -16.90
N LEU A 132 2.70 -8.99 -15.78
CA LEU A 132 1.81 -9.20 -14.64
C LEU A 132 0.52 -8.39 -14.70
N ALA A 133 0.47 -7.35 -15.53
CA ALA A 133 -0.71 -6.53 -15.68
C ALA A 133 -1.71 -7.19 -16.62
N PHE A 134 -2.96 -7.24 -16.22
CA PHE A 134 -4.07 -7.76 -17.02
C PHE A 134 -4.92 -6.59 -17.49
N GLY A 135 -5.01 -6.46 -18.79
CA GLY A 135 -5.88 -5.50 -19.46
C GLY A 135 -5.28 -4.20 -19.77
#